data_84815b688c7a36b0964ddbe377f5602c
#
_entry.id   84815b688c7a36b0964ddbe377f5602c
#
_cell.length_a   1.000
_cell.length_b   1.000
_cell.length_c   1.000
_cell.angle_alpha   90.00
_cell.angle_beta   90.00
_cell.angle_gamma   90.00
#
_symmetry.space_group_name_H-M   'P 1'
#
loop_
_entity.id
_entity.type
_entity.pdbx_description
1 polymer ?
#
loop_
_entity_poly.entity_id
_entity_poly.type
_entity_poly.pdbx_seq_one_letter_code
_entity_poly.pdbx_strand_id
1 'polypeptide(L)'
;MKANQRKTALIGAALFAATAGALAYLPGQQPPGPTPAPAQPPSVSAIPDQPGKQRPVVEAVFVLDTTGSMGGLIQAAKDKIWSIASTMAAAEPAPEIRMGLVAYRDRGDEYVTRVVDLTPDLDALHAALFQLRANGGGDGPESVNQALNEAVERISWGQDPDAYRVVFLVGDAPPHMDYQDDVPYPGTLALAKQRGIRVNAVQCGNGSDTRGTWQRIAQLGDGAYLHVQQDGSAVAIATPYDERLARLSAELDETRLYYGSRTERAERAKRLAESEAVRDAAPAPVLARRATFTASASGKAALLGDRELVVEVSNGAVSLDDIAPEALP
;
A
#
# COMPACT_ATOMS: atom_id res chain seq x y z
N MET A 1 -6.86 -27.84 0.64
CA MET A 1 -6.12 -26.94 1.52
C MET A 1 -4.66 -26.70 1.13
N LYS A 2 -3.82 -27.69 0.75
CA LYS A 2 -2.39 -27.44 0.47
C LYS A 2 -2.05 -26.67 -0.81
N ALA A 3 -2.89 -26.62 -1.82
CA ALA A 3 -2.60 -25.96 -3.10
C ALA A 3 -2.78 -24.42 -3.05
N ASN A 4 -3.78 -23.93 -2.31
CA ASN A 4 -4.02 -22.50 -2.16
C ASN A 4 -2.98 -21.84 -1.26
N GLN A 5 -2.57 -22.51 -0.18
CA GLN A 5 -1.49 -22.01 0.69
C GLN A 5 -0.15 -21.84 -0.05
N ARG A 6 0.13 -22.68 -1.07
CA ARG A 6 1.34 -22.54 -1.89
C ARG A 6 1.27 -21.32 -2.83
N LYS A 7 0.08 -21.00 -3.38
CA LYS A 7 -0.11 -19.84 -4.24
C LYS A 7 -0.02 -18.54 -3.45
N THR A 8 -0.62 -18.48 -2.26
CA THR A 8 -0.56 -17.33 -1.36
C THR A 8 0.87 -17.12 -0.82
N ALA A 9 1.61 -18.20 -0.55
CA ALA A 9 3.02 -18.13 -0.17
C ALA A 9 3.92 -17.63 -1.31
N LEU A 10 3.59 -17.92 -2.58
CA LEU A 10 4.30 -17.40 -3.75
C LEU A 10 4.07 -15.90 -3.94
N ILE A 11 2.86 -15.38 -3.65
CA ILE A 11 2.57 -13.94 -3.65
C ILE A 11 3.37 -13.25 -2.53
N GLY A 12 3.41 -13.84 -1.34
CA GLY A 12 4.23 -13.34 -0.23
C GLY A 12 5.74 -13.35 -0.51
N ALA A 13 6.23 -14.38 -1.20
CA ALA A 13 7.64 -14.49 -1.60
C ALA A 13 7.99 -13.50 -2.73
N ALA A 14 7.05 -13.22 -3.65
CA ALA A 14 7.23 -12.21 -4.70
C ALA A 14 7.25 -10.78 -4.12
N LEU A 15 6.41 -10.50 -3.11
CA LEU A 15 6.46 -9.26 -2.32
C LEU A 15 7.82 -9.09 -1.64
N PHE A 16 8.35 -10.16 -1.09
CA PHE A 16 9.64 -10.17 -0.40
C PHE A 16 10.81 -9.93 -1.37
N ALA A 17 10.81 -10.60 -2.52
CA ALA A 17 11.85 -10.44 -3.55
C ALA A 17 11.80 -9.06 -4.22
N ALA A 18 10.61 -8.48 -4.40
CA ALA A 18 10.45 -7.17 -5.02
C ALA A 18 10.85 -6.00 -4.11
N THR A 19 10.62 -6.11 -2.80
CA THR A 19 11.11 -5.12 -1.84
C THR A 19 12.63 -5.22 -1.64
N ALA A 20 13.20 -6.41 -1.63
CA ALA A 20 14.64 -6.62 -1.54
C ALA A 20 15.38 -6.33 -2.88
N GLY A 21 14.80 -6.71 -4.02
CA GLY A 21 15.37 -6.49 -5.35
C GLY A 21 15.37 -5.05 -5.81
N ALA A 22 14.40 -4.24 -5.38
CA ALA A 22 14.40 -2.79 -5.64
C ALA A 22 15.55 -2.05 -4.95
N LEU A 23 16.18 -2.66 -3.97
CA LEU A 23 17.32 -2.12 -3.22
C LEU A 23 18.69 -2.54 -3.80
N ALA A 24 18.76 -3.53 -4.70
CA ALA A 24 20.01 -4.17 -5.13
C ALA A 24 20.40 -3.93 -6.61
N TYR A 25 19.57 -3.30 -7.45
CA TYR A 25 19.89 -3.17 -8.87
C TYR A 25 20.38 -1.77 -9.23
N LEU A 26 21.71 -1.62 -9.32
CA LEU A 26 22.38 -0.52 -10.01
C LEU A 26 22.75 -1.01 -11.41
N PRO A 27 22.16 -0.50 -12.51
CA PRO A 27 22.61 -0.84 -13.85
C PRO A 27 23.90 -0.09 -14.17
N GLY A 28 24.95 -0.84 -14.50
CA GLY A 28 26.15 -0.32 -15.13
C GLY A 28 25.82 0.38 -16.47
N GLN A 29 26.42 1.52 -16.71
CA GLN A 29 26.23 2.31 -17.93
C GLN A 29 26.74 1.53 -19.15
N GLN A 30 25.82 1.19 -20.08
CA GLN A 30 26.18 0.82 -21.45
C GLN A 30 25.92 2.01 -22.39
N PRO A 31 26.78 2.20 -23.40
CA PRO A 31 26.60 3.28 -24.38
C PRO A 31 25.35 3.07 -25.25
N PRO A 32 24.72 4.13 -25.76
CA PRO A 32 23.48 4.04 -26.51
C PRO A 32 23.65 3.31 -27.84
N GLY A 33 22.91 2.22 -27.99
CA GLY A 33 22.71 1.53 -29.24
C GLY A 33 21.69 2.24 -30.15
N PRO A 34 21.61 1.88 -31.46
CA PRO A 34 20.76 2.58 -32.42
C PRO A 34 19.28 2.50 -32.06
N THR A 35 18.60 3.62 -32.23
CA THR A 35 17.17 3.82 -31.94
C THR A 35 16.29 2.80 -32.67
N PRO A 36 15.50 1.96 -31.98
CA PRO A 36 14.54 1.10 -32.65
C PRO A 36 13.38 1.92 -33.23
N ALA A 37 12.87 1.48 -34.36
CA ALA A 37 11.64 2.02 -34.96
C ALA A 37 10.45 1.93 -33.94
N PRO A 38 9.45 2.83 -34.02
CA PRO A 38 8.35 2.84 -33.08
C PRO A 38 7.59 1.51 -33.16
N ALA A 39 7.66 0.74 -32.06
CA ALA A 39 6.87 -0.47 -31.92
C ALA A 39 5.38 -0.12 -31.92
N GLN A 40 4.61 -0.85 -32.71
CA GLN A 40 3.15 -0.78 -32.63
C GLN A 40 2.73 -1.08 -31.18
N PRO A 41 1.78 -0.31 -30.61
CA PRO A 41 1.31 -0.60 -29.26
C PRO A 41 0.79 -2.04 -29.24
N PRO A 42 1.15 -2.84 -28.21
CA PRO A 42 0.57 -4.16 -28.07
C PRO A 42 -0.95 -4.01 -28.02
N SER A 43 -1.65 -4.75 -28.86
CA SER A 43 -3.09 -4.89 -28.77
C SER A 43 -3.39 -5.49 -27.38
N VAL A 44 -3.89 -4.68 -26.48
CA VAL A 44 -4.37 -5.12 -25.18
C VAL A 44 -5.62 -5.96 -25.44
N SER A 45 -5.41 -7.27 -25.61
CA SER A 45 -6.52 -8.20 -25.53
C SER A 45 -7.08 -8.07 -24.14
N ALA A 46 -8.32 -7.55 -24.03
CA ALA A 46 -9.08 -7.58 -22.81
C ALA A 46 -9.14 -9.05 -22.38
N ILE A 47 -8.46 -9.41 -21.29
CA ILE A 47 -8.59 -10.72 -20.68
C ILE A 47 -10.05 -10.76 -20.18
N PRO A 48 -10.90 -11.67 -20.69
CA PRO A 48 -12.27 -11.76 -20.20
C PRO A 48 -12.21 -12.06 -18.71
N ASP A 49 -12.82 -11.22 -17.90
CA ASP A 49 -13.09 -11.51 -16.50
C ASP A 49 -13.89 -12.80 -16.47
N GLN A 50 -13.30 -13.90 -16.02
CA GLN A 50 -14.00 -15.18 -15.92
C GLN A 50 -14.98 -15.06 -14.75
N PRO A 51 -16.28 -15.05 -14.98
CA PRO A 51 -17.25 -15.01 -13.89
C PRO A 51 -17.10 -16.30 -13.07
N GLY A 52 -16.68 -16.15 -11.79
CA GLY A 52 -16.69 -17.24 -10.82
C GLY A 52 -15.38 -17.53 -10.07
N LYS A 53 -14.24 -16.92 -10.38
CA LYS A 53 -13.05 -17.01 -9.52
C LYS A 53 -12.95 -15.76 -8.65
N GLN A 54 -13.19 -15.92 -7.34
CA GLN A 54 -12.85 -14.89 -6.37
C GLN A 54 -11.39 -14.50 -6.54
N ARG A 55 -11.13 -13.20 -6.67
CA ARG A 55 -9.77 -12.66 -6.74
C ARG A 55 -9.07 -12.90 -5.41
N PRO A 56 -7.79 -13.27 -5.39
CA PRO A 56 -7.05 -13.34 -4.13
C PRO A 56 -7.10 -11.98 -3.42
N VAL A 57 -7.26 -12.00 -2.11
CA VAL A 57 -7.28 -10.77 -1.30
C VAL A 57 -5.93 -10.61 -0.62
N VAL A 58 -5.34 -9.42 -0.72
CA VAL A 58 -4.12 -9.02 -0.01
C VAL A 58 -4.46 -7.84 0.90
N GLU A 59 -4.29 -8.04 2.19
CA GLU A 59 -4.47 -7.03 3.22
C GLU A 59 -3.11 -6.72 3.85
N ALA A 60 -2.63 -5.48 3.67
CA ALA A 60 -1.32 -5.05 4.14
C ALA A 60 -1.45 -3.82 5.05
N VAL A 61 -0.94 -3.90 6.27
CA VAL A 61 -0.92 -2.78 7.22
C VAL A 61 0.52 -2.37 7.50
N PHE A 62 0.80 -1.07 7.34
CA PHE A 62 2.07 -0.49 7.70
C PHE A 62 1.98 0.10 9.10
N VAL A 63 2.78 -0.42 10.03
CA VAL A 63 2.99 0.15 11.36
C VAL A 63 4.26 0.97 11.28
N LEU A 64 4.11 2.29 11.14
CA LEU A 64 5.19 3.20 10.76
C LEU A 64 5.55 4.12 11.91
N ASP A 65 6.79 4.04 12.33
CA ASP A 65 7.41 5.01 13.22
C ASP A 65 7.47 6.39 12.54
N THR A 66 7.06 7.40 13.28
CA THR A 66 7.04 8.80 12.81
C THR A 66 7.75 9.74 13.77
N THR A 67 8.64 9.20 14.61
CA THR A 67 9.53 9.98 15.45
C THR A 67 10.56 10.75 14.65
N GLY A 68 11.30 11.65 15.30
CA GLY A 68 12.20 12.60 14.65
C GLY A 68 13.27 11.99 13.75
N SER A 69 13.77 10.80 14.11
CA SER A 69 14.77 10.04 13.35
C SER A 69 14.28 9.51 12.01
N MET A 70 12.96 9.40 11.81
CA MET A 70 12.34 8.70 10.68
C MET A 70 12.07 9.56 9.44
N GLY A 71 12.56 10.82 9.38
CA GLY A 71 12.23 11.77 8.30
C GLY A 71 12.48 11.25 6.89
N GLY A 72 13.63 10.66 6.63
CA GLY A 72 13.98 10.08 5.32
C GLY A 72 13.10 8.89 4.95
N LEU A 73 12.73 8.08 5.93
CA LEU A 73 11.91 6.87 5.74
C LEU A 73 10.43 7.18 5.49
N ILE A 74 9.89 8.19 6.17
CA ILE A 74 8.53 8.68 5.89
C ILE A 74 8.46 9.19 4.45
N GLN A 75 9.46 9.94 3.99
CA GLN A 75 9.52 10.39 2.60
C GLN A 75 9.63 9.21 1.63
N ALA A 76 10.49 8.23 1.94
CA ALA A 76 10.61 7.01 1.14
C ALA A 76 9.29 6.22 1.08
N ALA A 77 8.51 6.14 2.15
CA ALA A 77 7.20 5.51 2.17
C ALA A 77 6.22 6.24 1.24
N LYS A 78 6.17 7.58 1.28
CA LYS A 78 5.35 8.40 0.37
C LYS A 78 5.70 8.16 -1.09
N ASP A 79 6.98 8.04 -1.41
CA ASP A 79 7.46 7.85 -2.78
C ASP A 79 7.24 6.42 -3.30
N LYS A 80 7.15 5.43 -2.41
CA LYS A 80 7.18 4.01 -2.78
C LYS A 80 5.83 3.30 -2.72
N ILE A 81 4.82 3.87 -2.06
CA ILE A 81 3.55 3.17 -1.86
C ILE A 81 2.92 2.67 -3.17
N TRP A 82 2.96 3.49 -4.22
CA TRP A 82 2.45 3.10 -5.54
C TRP A 82 3.28 2.01 -6.21
N SER A 83 4.60 2.01 -5.99
CA SER A 83 5.47 0.94 -6.49
C SER A 83 5.18 -0.38 -5.80
N ILE A 84 4.93 -0.35 -4.49
CA ILE A 84 4.54 -1.52 -3.70
C ILE A 84 3.20 -2.06 -4.21
N ALA A 85 2.20 -1.18 -4.34
CA ALA A 85 0.89 -1.54 -4.86
C ALA A 85 0.96 -2.12 -6.28
N SER A 86 1.74 -1.51 -7.18
CA SER A 86 1.93 -2.00 -8.55
C SER A 86 2.60 -3.38 -8.60
N THR A 87 3.55 -3.63 -7.68
CA THR A 87 4.21 -4.94 -7.58
C THR A 87 3.23 -6.02 -7.12
N MET A 88 2.36 -5.71 -6.14
CA MET A 88 1.31 -6.63 -5.72
C MET A 88 0.30 -6.88 -6.84
N ALA A 89 -0.08 -5.82 -7.56
CA ALA A 89 -1.04 -5.88 -8.66
C ALA A 89 -0.55 -6.68 -9.88
N ALA A 90 0.77 -6.88 -10.01
CA ALA A 90 1.37 -7.69 -11.08
C ALA A 90 1.24 -9.21 -10.84
N ALA A 91 0.75 -9.65 -9.69
CA ALA A 91 0.52 -11.07 -9.44
C ALA A 91 -0.61 -11.63 -10.31
N GLU A 92 -0.51 -12.90 -10.70
CA GLU A 92 -1.54 -13.60 -11.47
C GLU A 92 -2.13 -14.76 -10.67
N PRO A 93 -3.46 -14.78 -10.46
CA PRO A 93 -4.45 -13.76 -10.84
C PRO A 93 -4.28 -12.46 -10.04
N ALA A 94 -4.63 -11.33 -10.66
CA ALA A 94 -4.49 -10.00 -10.05
C ALA A 94 -5.33 -9.92 -8.75
N PRO A 95 -4.71 -9.59 -7.59
CA PRO A 95 -5.41 -9.59 -6.31
C PRO A 95 -6.29 -8.35 -6.11
N GLU A 96 -7.25 -8.46 -5.22
CA GLU A 96 -7.82 -7.30 -4.53
C GLU A 96 -6.81 -6.85 -3.46
N ILE A 97 -6.45 -5.57 -3.47
CA ILE A 97 -5.44 -5.01 -2.57
C ILE A 97 -6.13 -4.02 -1.64
N ARG A 98 -5.97 -4.22 -0.33
CA ARG A 98 -6.37 -3.28 0.71
C ARG A 98 -5.16 -2.94 1.56
N MET A 99 -4.95 -1.67 1.80
CA MET A 99 -3.84 -1.21 2.62
C MET A 99 -4.33 -0.36 3.78
N GLY A 100 -3.65 -0.45 4.92
CA GLY A 100 -3.89 0.36 6.11
C GLY A 100 -2.59 0.88 6.71
N LEU A 101 -2.70 1.79 7.65
CA LEU A 101 -1.57 2.45 8.30
C LEU A 101 -1.84 2.63 9.79
N VAL A 102 -0.86 2.32 10.62
CA VAL A 102 -0.77 2.75 12.01
C VAL A 102 0.52 3.55 12.16
N ALA A 103 0.43 4.87 12.13
CA ALA A 103 1.55 5.73 12.45
C ALA A 103 1.72 5.82 13.96
N TYR A 104 2.95 5.75 14.47
CA TYR A 104 3.19 5.84 15.91
C TYR A 104 4.38 6.75 16.26
N ARG A 105 4.38 7.20 17.48
CA ARG A 105 5.46 7.89 18.19
C ARG A 105 5.54 7.35 19.61
N ASP A 106 5.97 8.19 20.56
CA ASP A 106 5.96 7.80 21.96
C ASP A 106 4.95 8.60 22.79
N ARG A 107 4.79 8.19 24.06
CA ARG A 107 3.95 8.86 25.04
C ARG A 107 4.53 10.25 25.36
N GLY A 108 3.64 11.23 25.39
CA GLY A 108 4.04 12.63 25.57
C GLY A 108 4.20 13.40 24.26
N ASP A 109 4.25 12.74 23.14
CA ASP A 109 4.24 13.36 21.82
C ASP A 109 2.83 13.87 21.44
N GLU A 110 2.71 14.52 20.27
CA GLU A 110 1.44 15.03 19.73
C GLU A 110 0.38 13.92 19.64
N TYR A 111 0.80 12.69 19.38
CA TYR A 111 0.00 11.46 19.39
C TYR A 111 0.89 10.25 19.68
N VAL A 112 0.29 9.24 20.28
CA VAL A 112 0.93 7.93 20.39
C VAL A 112 0.70 7.13 19.13
N THR A 113 -0.56 7.05 18.66
CA THR A 113 -0.90 6.36 17.41
C THR A 113 -1.90 7.16 16.57
N ARG A 114 -1.85 6.98 15.24
CA ARG A 114 -2.85 7.41 14.27
C ARG A 114 -3.16 6.23 13.36
N VAL A 115 -4.43 5.85 13.28
CA VAL A 115 -4.88 4.66 12.54
C VAL A 115 -5.64 5.07 11.29
N VAL A 116 -5.26 4.52 10.15
CA VAL A 116 -6.04 4.49 8.90
C VAL A 116 -6.37 3.04 8.64
N ASP A 117 -7.66 2.71 8.64
CA ASP A 117 -8.13 1.34 8.46
C ASP A 117 -7.86 0.82 7.05
N LEU A 118 -8.02 -0.49 6.84
CA LEU A 118 -7.85 -1.13 5.54
C LEU A 118 -8.80 -0.52 4.51
N THR A 119 -8.22 -0.01 3.44
CA THR A 119 -8.95 0.57 2.32
C THR A 119 -8.39 0.10 0.99
N PRO A 120 -9.23 -0.15 -0.02
CA PRO A 120 -8.79 -0.30 -1.40
C PRO A 120 -8.42 1.05 -2.04
N ASP A 121 -8.82 2.16 -1.41
CA ASP A 121 -8.53 3.53 -1.87
C ASP A 121 -7.11 3.95 -1.46
N LEU A 122 -6.17 3.72 -2.35
CA LEU A 122 -4.77 4.06 -2.10
C LEU A 122 -4.48 5.56 -2.20
N ASP A 123 -5.35 6.35 -2.84
CA ASP A 123 -5.23 7.81 -2.84
C ASP A 123 -5.51 8.36 -1.43
N ALA A 124 -6.56 7.86 -0.76
CA ALA A 124 -6.85 8.20 0.63
C ALA A 124 -5.70 7.81 1.58
N LEU A 125 -5.13 6.61 1.40
CA LEU A 125 -3.97 6.19 2.19
C LEU A 125 -2.73 7.05 1.93
N HIS A 126 -2.47 7.40 0.67
CA HIS A 126 -1.36 8.28 0.30
C HIS A 126 -1.55 9.68 0.87
N ALA A 127 -2.77 10.23 0.84
CA ALA A 127 -3.09 11.52 1.46
C ALA A 127 -2.81 11.49 2.96
N ALA A 128 -3.18 10.42 3.67
CA ALA A 128 -2.87 10.24 5.08
C ALA A 128 -1.36 10.19 5.34
N LEU A 129 -0.60 9.43 4.53
CA LEU A 129 0.87 9.39 4.59
C LEU A 129 1.47 10.79 4.35
N PHE A 130 0.89 11.56 3.44
CA PHE A 130 1.40 12.90 3.10
C PHE A 130 1.31 13.87 4.27
N GLN A 131 0.34 13.69 5.17
CA GLN A 131 0.19 14.50 6.39
C GLN A 131 1.22 14.15 7.47
N LEU A 132 1.85 12.97 7.42
CA LEU A 132 2.81 12.58 8.42
C LEU A 132 4.09 13.43 8.32
N ARG A 133 4.62 13.78 9.47
CA ARG A 133 5.90 14.49 9.64
C ARG A 133 6.70 13.78 10.72
N ALA A 134 8.00 13.66 10.52
CA ALA A 134 8.90 13.20 11.55
C ALA A 134 8.97 14.26 12.65
N ASN A 135 8.59 13.90 13.87
CA ASN A 135 8.65 14.76 15.03
C ASN A 135 8.47 13.94 16.32
N GLY A 136 8.90 14.47 17.47
CA GLY A 136 8.82 13.76 18.73
C GLY A 136 9.93 12.72 18.88
N GLY A 137 9.72 11.77 19.81
CA GLY A 137 10.73 10.84 20.26
C GLY A 137 11.68 11.54 21.24
N GLY A 138 11.55 11.30 22.55
CA GLY A 138 12.34 11.96 23.59
C GLY A 138 13.48 11.11 24.11
N ASP A 139 13.28 9.81 24.14
CA ASP A 139 14.23 8.79 24.59
C ASP A 139 14.39 7.68 23.53
N GLY A 140 15.06 6.59 23.87
CA GLY A 140 15.43 5.59 22.88
C GLY A 140 14.30 4.64 22.47
N PRO A 141 13.53 4.06 23.42
CA PRO A 141 12.37 3.21 23.12
C PRO A 141 11.17 4.04 22.64
N GLU A 142 10.24 3.38 21.91
CA GLU A 142 9.04 3.98 21.35
C GLU A 142 7.80 3.13 21.61
N SER A 143 6.60 3.67 21.38
CA SER A 143 5.32 2.98 21.64
C SER A 143 4.98 1.90 20.61
N VAL A 144 5.95 1.06 20.25
CA VAL A 144 5.81 -0.05 19.29
C VAL A 144 4.77 -1.07 19.75
N ASN A 145 4.72 -1.37 21.06
CA ASN A 145 3.78 -2.33 21.62
C ASN A 145 2.33 -1.92 21.36
N GLN A 146 1.99 -0.66 21.66
CA GLN A 146 0.64 -0.13 21.43
C GLN A 146 0.32 -0.12 19.94
N ALA A 147 1.22 0.36 19.09
CA ALA A 147 1.00 0.43 17.65
C ALA A 147 0.78 -0.95 17.02
N LEU A 148 1.57 -1.93 17.42
CA LEU A 148 1.44 -3.30 16.93
C LEU A 148 0.13 -3.95 17.41
N ASN A 149 -0.25 -3.70 18.67
CA ASN A 149 -1.52 -4.19 19.20
C ASN A 149 -2.71 -3.59 18.44
N GLU A 150 -2.69 -2.27 18.17
CA GLU A 150 -3.73 -1.63 17.38
C GLU A 150 -3.79 -2.15 15.95
N ALA A 151 -2.67 -2.42 15.31
CA ALA A 151 -2.63 -3.01 13.98
C ALA A 151 -3.26 -4.41 13.94
N VAL A 152 -3.14 -5.18 15.00
CA VAL A 152 -3.72 -6.53 15.07
C VAL A 152 -5.20 -6.49 15.51
N GLU A 153 -5.56 -5.62 16.46
CA GLU A 153 -6.88 -5.63 17.09
C GLU A 153 -7.88 -4.65 16.50
N ARG A 154 -7.45 -3.42 16.15
CA ARG A 154 -8.35 -2.33 15.75
C ARG A 154 -8.56 -2.25 14.24
N ILE A 155 -7.65 -2.78 13.43
CA ILE A 155 -7.82 -2.85 11.98
C ILE A 155 -8.94 -3.83 11.63
N SER A 156 -9.80 -3.43 10.71
CA SER A 156 -10.94 -4.21 10.21
C SER A 156 -10.49 -5.27 9.21
N TRP A 157 -9.72 -6.25 9.68
CA TRP A 157 -9.26 -7.37 8.85
C TRP A 157 -10.44 -8.16 8.28
N GLY A 158 -10.37 -8.50 7.00
CA GLY A 158 -11.39 -9.30 6.32
C GLY A 158 -11.53 -10.70 6.91
N GLN A 159 -12.70 -11.32 6.65
CA GLN A 159 -13.03 -12.66 7.16
C GLN A 159 -12.69 -13.78 6.16
N ASP A 160 -12.20 -13.45 4.96
CA ASP A 160 -11.82 -14.44 3.96
C ASP A 160 -10.65 -15.28 4.49
N PRO A 161 -10.82 -16.61 4.69
CA PRO A 161 -9.77 -17.47 5.22
C PRO A 161 -8.57 -17.61 4.27
N ASP A 162 -8.75 -17.34 2.99
CA ASP A 162 -7.71 -17.41 1.96
C ASP A 162 -7.00 -16.06 1.74
N ALA A 163 -7.43 -14.98 2.40
CA ALA A 163 -6.77 -13.68 2.32
C ALA A 163 -5.34 -13.75 2.87
N TYR A 164 -4.42 -13.10 2.17
CA TYR A 164 -3.06 -12.89 2.67
C TYR A 164 -3.02 -11.63 3.54
N ARG A 165 -2.80 -11.81 4.84
CA ARG A 165 -2.73 -10.73 5.82
C ARG A 165 -1.31 -10.52 6.29
N VAL A 166 -0.84 -9.27 6.20
CA VAL A 166 0.53 -8.93 6.58
C VAL A 166 0.61 -7.56 7.24
N VAL A 167 1.39 -7.50 8.30
CA VAL A 167 1.83 -6.25 8.95
C VAL A 167 3.30 -6.04 8.61
N PHE A 168 3.66 -4.81 8.23
CA PHE A 168 5.04 -4.35 8.12
C PHE A 168 5.29 -3.35 9.24
N LEU A 169 5.99 -3.79 10.27
CA LEU A 169 6.46 -2.93 11.35
C LEU A 169 7.76 -2.26 10.90
N VAL A 170 7.74 -0.93 10.79
CA VAL A 170 8.84 -0.11 10.26
C VAL A 170 9.27 0.92 11.31
N GLY A 171 10.52 0.89 11.74
CA GLY A 171 11.05 1.84 12.73
C GLY A 171 12.51 1.57 13.07
N ASP A 172 13.08 2.42 13.90
CA ASP A 172 14.52 2.41 14.24
C ASP A 172 14.80 2.23 15.73
N ALA A 173 13.76 2.19 16.58
CA ALA A 173 13.87 2.08 18.03
C ALA A 173 13.16 0.85 18.61
N PRO A 174 13.61 0.27 19.73
CA PRO A 174 12.94 -0.85 20.38
C PRO A 174 11.62 -0.42 21.06
N PRO A 175 10.71 -1.36 21.37
CA PRO A 175 9.51 -1.05 22.13
C PRO A 175 9.82 -0.71 23.59
N HIS A 176 9.04 0.20 24.19
CA HIS A 176 8.92 0.31 25.62
C HIS A 176 8.38 -1.00 26.19
N MET A 177 9.11 -1.58 27.15
CA MET A 177 8.69 -2.80 27.87
C MET A 177 8.31 -2.49 29.34
N ASP A 178 8.39 -1.26 29.74
CA ASP A 178 8.12 -0.75 31.07
C ASP A 178 6.70 -0.13 31.22
N TYR A 179 5.99 0.11 30.11
CA TYR A 179 4.61 0.58 30.14
C TYR A 179 3.66 -0.54 30.57
N GLN A 180 3.15 -0.44 31.81
CA GLN A 180 2.38 -1.51 32.50
C GLN A 180 1.01 -1.75 31.87
N ASP A 181 0.45 -0.81 31.16
CA ASP A 181 -0.85 -0.84 30.52
C ASP A 181 -0.80 -1.24 29.04
N ASP A 182 0.40 -1.41 28.47
CA ASP A 182 0.59 -1.94 27.13
C ASP A 182 0.49 -3.48 27.12
N VAL A 183 -0.02 -4.03 26.02
CA VAL A 183 0.12 -5.45 25.71
C VAL A 183 1.51 -5.67 25.11
N PRO A 184 2.44 -6.36 25.78
CA PRO A 184 3.76 -6.60 25.23
C PRO A 184 3.70 -7.34 23.89
N TYR A 185 4.57 -6.99 22.95
CA TYR A 185 4.57 -7.54 21.59
C TYR A 185 4.50 -9.10 21.51
N PRO A 186 5.06 -9.91 22.43
CA PRO A 186 4.91 -11.36 22.33
C PRO A 186 3.45 -11.82 22.43
N GLY A 187 2.63 -11.15 23.27
CA GLY A 187 1.19 -11.40 23.38
C GLY A 187 0.45 -11.03 22.11
N THR A 188 0.73 -9.84 21.59
CA THR A 188 0.14 -9.35 20.33
C THR A 188 0.49 -10.25 19.15
N LEU A 189 1.75 -10.71 19.06
CA LEU A 189 2.18 -11.59 17.98
C LEU A 189 1.56 -13.00 18.07
N ALA A 190 1.31 -13.51 19.27
CA ALA A 190 0.55 -14.73 19.46
C ALA A 190 -0.88 -14.60 18.94
N LEU A 191 -1.54 -13.45 19.18
CA LEU A 191 -2.85 -13.15 18.65
C LEU A 191 -2.83 -12.97 17.12
N ALA A 192 -1.85 -12.25 16.58
CA ALA A 192 -1.66 -12.09 15.13
C ALA A 192 -1.59 -13.46 14.43
N LYS A 193 -0.80 -14.38 14.98
CA LYS A 193 -0.67 -15.73 14.45
C LYS A 193 -2.00 -16.51 14.49
N GLN A 194 -2.80 -16.37 15.54
CA GLN A 194 -4.14 -17.00 15.64
C GLN A 194 -5.09 -16.44 14.56
N ARG A 195 -4.96 -15.16 14.20
CA ARG A 195 -5.75 -14.49 13.16
C ARG A 195 -5.19 -14.68 11.75
N GLY A 196 -4.11 -15.44 11.57
CA GLY A 196 -3.45 -15.64 10.27
C GLY A 196 -2.74 -14.39 9.74
N ILE A 197 -2.37 -13.45 10.61
CA ILE A 197 -1.65 -12.23 10.28
C ILE A 197 -0.16 -12.48 10.46
N ARG A 198 0.64 -12.24 9.41
CA ARG A 198 2.10 -12.28 9.48
C ARG A 198 2.65 -10.91 9.83
N VAL A 199 3.73 -10.86 10.59
CA VAL A 199 4.38 -9.61 10.97
C VAL A 199 5.83 -9.61 10.51
N ASN A 200 6.13 -8.82 9.49
CA ASN A 200 7.49 -8.52 9.06
C ASN A 200 8.02 -7.32 9.85
N ALA A 201 9.27 -7.39 10.24
CA ALA A 201 9.95 -6.31 10.94
C ALA A 201 11.02 -5.67 10.04
N VAL A 202 10.86 -4.38 9.73
CA VAL A 202 11.76 -3.60 8.90
C VAL A 202 12.52 -2.63 9.80
N GLN A 203 13.72 -3.01 10.22
CA GLN A 203 14.58 -2.14 10.99
C GLN A 203 15.20 -1.07 10.11
N CYS A 204 15.11 0.17 10.56
CA CYS A 204 15.73 1.33 9.96
C CYS A 204 17.00 1.70 10.71
N GLY A 205 18.07 2.06 9.98
CA GLY A 205 19.34 2.39 10.59
C GLY A 205 20.04 1.22 11.30
N ASN A 206 21.07 1.51 12.07
CA ASN A 206 22.03 0.51 12.57
C ASN A 206 21.95 0.23 14.08
N GLY A 207 20.86 0.60 14.76
CA GLY A 207 20.69 0.37 16.20
C GLY A 207 20.88 -1.10 16.57
N SER A 208 21.87 -1.40 17.43
CA SER A 208 22.16 -2.78 17.86
C SER A 208 21.08 -3.34 18.76
N ASP A 209 20.53 -2.51 19.65
CA ASP A 209 19.52 -2.89 20.63
C ASP A 209 18.17 -3.16 19.94
N THR A 210 17.88 -2.37 18.91
CA THR A 210 16.73 -2.54 18.03
C THR A 210 16.79 -3.87 17.29
N ARG A 211 17.98 -4.24 16.76
CA ARG A 211 18.16 -5.43 15.91
C ARG A 211 17.67 -6.71 16.55
N GLY A 212 18.11 -6.98 17.78
CA GLY A 212 17.73 -8.22 18.48
C GLY A 212 16.23 -8.32 18.71
N THR A 213 15.60 -7.22 19.11
CA THR A 213 14.17 -7.14 19.34
C THR A 213 13.37 -7.30 18.04
N TRP A 214 13.78 -6.62 16.95
CA TRP A 214 13.10 -6.69 15.67
C TRP A 214 13.22 -8.06 15.01
N GLN A 215 14.37 -8.73 15.14
CA GLN A 215 14.52 -10.14 14.74
C GLN A 215 13.59 -11.05 15.54
N ARG A 216 13.43 -10.80 16.85
CA ARG A 216 12.51 -11.56 17.69
C ARG A 216 11.05 -11.31 17.32
N ILE A 217 10.65 -10.08 17.03
CA ILE A 217 9.32 -9.73 16.54
C ILE A 217 9.01 -10.49 15.24
N ALA A 218 9.90 -10.42 14.25
CA ALA A 218 9.73 -11.13 12.99
C ALA A 218 9.59 -12.64 13.18
N GLN A 219 10.43 -13.24 14.02
CA GLN A 219 10.37 -14.67 14.34
C GLN A 219 9.04 -15.08 14.97
N LEU A 220 8.56 -14.34 15.96
CA LEU A 220 7.29 -14.60 16.64
C LEU A 220 6.09 -14.35 15.73
N GLY A 221 6.18 -13.35 14.86
CA GLY A 221 5.14 -12.98 13.91
C GLY A 221 5.07 -13.83 12.64
N ASP A 222 5.84 -14.93 12.57
CA ASP A 222 5.92 -15.81 11.37
C ASP A 222 6.27 -15.04 10.09
N GLY A 223 7.05 -13.96 10.25
CA GLY A 223 7.47 -13.05 9.20
C GLY A 223 8.99 -13.01 9.01
N ALA A 224 9.43 -12.00 8.27
CA ALA A 224 10.82 -11.77 7.95
C ALA A 224 11.36 -10.53 8.64
N TYR A 225 12.64 -10.56 9.00
CA TYR A 225 13.40 -9.40 9.40
C TYR A 225 14.10 -8.80 8.18
N LEU A 226 13.94 -7.50 8.01
CA LEU A 226 14.54 -6.69 6.97
C LEU A 226 15.31 -5.53 7.61
N HIS A 227 16.36 -5.08 6.93
CA HIS A 227 17.15 -3.94 7.34
C HIS A 227 17.27 -2.94 6.21
N VAL A 228 17.00 -1.67 6.47
CA VAL A 228 17.12 -0.56 5.53
C VAL A 228 17.94 0.57 6.15
N GLN A 229 18.57 1.38 5.29
CA GLN A 229 19.30 2.56 5.76
C GLN A 229 18.35 3.63 6.31
N GLN A 230 18.85 4.47 7.23
CA GLN A 230 18.07 5.52 7.89
C GLN A 230 17.49 6.56 6.91
N ASP A 231 18.18 6.81 5.80
CA ASP A 231 17.75 7.73 4.75
C ASP A 231 16.65 7.14 3.83
N GLY A 232 16.29 5.87 4.06
CA GLY A 232 15.31 5.14 3.27
C GLY A 232 15.79 4.73 1.88
N SER A 233 16.96 5.15 1.42
CA SER A 233 17.63 4.84 0.13
C SER A 233 16.72 4.75 -1.10
N ALA A 234 15.54 5.37 -1.05
CA ALA A 234 14.44 5.13 -1.96
C ALA A 234 14.11 6.35 -2.81
N VAL A 235 15.11 6.82 -3.57
CA VAL A 235 14.86 7.89 -4.55
C VAL A 235 13.96 7.37 -5.66
N ALA A 236 12.86 8.07 -5.92
CA ALA A 236 12.08 7.84 -7.11
C ALA A 236 12.93 8.18 -8.33
N ILE A 237 13.34 7.17 -9.10
CA ILE A 237 14.10 7.40 -10.33
C ILE A 237 13.16 8.09 -11.31
N ALA A 238 13.47 9.34 -11.64
CA ALA A 238 12.73 10.11 -12.63
C ALA A 238 13.00 9.58 -14.04
N THR A 239 11.96 9.50 -14.85
CA THR A 239 12.03 9.12 -16.27
C THR A 239 11.51 10.24 -17.16
N PRO A 240 11.94 10.31 -18.45
CA PRO A 240 11.44 11.31 -19.39
C PRO A 240 9.92 11.23 -19.65
N TYR A 241 9.27 10.17 -19.20
CA TYR A 241 7.85 9.91 -19.47
C TYR A 241 6.95 10.27 -18.29
N ASP A 242 7.50 10.57 -17.10
CA ASP A 242 6.75 10.71 -15.85
C ASP A 242 5.72 11.84 -15.93
N GLU A 243 6.10 13.01 -16.43
CA GLU A 243 5.17 14.13 -16.61
C GLU A 243 4.03 13.80 -17.57
N ARG A 244 4.33 13.08 -18.65
CA ARG A 244 3.31 12.66 -19.62
C ARG A 244 2.34 11.64 -19.01
N LEU A 245 2.84 10.66 -18.25
CA LEU A 245 2.04 9.66 -17.57
C LEU A 245 1.16 10.30 -16.49
N ALA A 246 1.72 11.22 -15.70
CA ALA A 246 0.98 11.97 -14.70
C ALA A 246 -0.18 12.75 -15.32
N ARG A 247 0.06 13.48 -16.40
CA ARG A 247 -0.97 14.23 -17.12
C ARG A 247 -2.04 13.32 -17.71
N LEU A 248 -1.68 12.26 -18.42
CA LEU A 248 -2.65 11.32 -18.99
C LEU A 248 -3.51 10.65 -17.92
N SER A 249 -2.93 10.34 -16.76
CA SER A 249 -3.70 9.80 -15.62
C SER A 249 -4.70 10.81 -15.08
N ALA A 250 -4.32 12.09 -14.99
CA ALA A 250 -5.23 13.14 -14.57
C ALA A 250 -6.38 13.35 -15.57
N GLU A 251 -6.06 13.45 -16.88
CA GLU A 251 -7.05 13.55 -17.95
C GLU A 251 -8.04 12.35 -17.93
N LEU A 252 -7.53 11.14 -17.65
CA LEU A 252 -8.38 9.95 -17.52
C LEU A 252 -9.29 10.04 -16.29
N ASP A 253 -8.77 10.50 -15.15
CA ASP A 253 -9.57 10.67 -13.92
C ASP A 253 -10.72 11.68 -14.12
N GLU A 254 -10.51 12.74 -14.91
CA GLU A 254 -11.53 13.75 -15.26
C GLU A 254 -12.65 13.20 -16.15
N THR A 255 -12.42 12.10 -16.88
CA THR A 255 -13.46 11.48 -17.72
C THR A 255 -14.42 10.56 -16.95
N ARG A 256 -14.20 10.35 -15.66
CA ARG A 256 -14.96 9.38 -14.86
C ARG A 256 -16.31 9.93 -14.44
N LEU A 257 -17.34 9.18 -14.71
CA LEU A 257 -18.71 9.49 -14.35
C LEU A 257 -19.27 8.38 -13.46
N TYR A 258 -19.77 8.73 -12.30
CA TYR A 258 -20.34 7.76 -11.37
C TYR A 258 -21.85 7.91 -11.28
N TYR A 259 -22.56 6.81 -11.39
CA TYR A 259 -24.01 6.73 -11.24
C TYR A 259 -24.40 6.02 -9.94
N GLY A 260 -25.66 6.14 -9.54
CA GLY A 260 -26.20 5.52 -8.35
C GLY A 260 -26.93 6.48 -7.42
N SER A 261 -27.19 6.06 -6.20
CA SER A 261 -27.84 6.88 -5.17
C SER A 261 -27.05 8.14 -4.86
N ARG A 262 -27.72 9.16 -4.31
CA ARG A 262 -27.09 10.41 -3.89
C ARG A 262 -25.94 10.19 -2.91
N THR A 263 -26.08 9.22 -2.00
CA THR A 263 -25.03 8.86 -1.02
C THR A 263 -23.82 8.27 -1.72
N GLU A 264 -24.01 7.28 -2.62
CA GLU A 264 -22.93 6.65 -3.37
C GLU A 264 -22.16 7.67 -4.22
N ARG A 265 -22.89 8.56 -4.91
CA ARG A 265 -22.24 9.64 -5.69
C ARG A 265 -21.45 10.61 -4.82
N ALA A 266 -21.96 10.95 -3.62
CA ALA A 266 -21.25 11.82 -2.69
C ALA A 266 -19.94 11.18 -2.17
N GLU A 267 -19.96 9.88 -1.88
CA GLU A 267 -18.74 9.14 -1.50
C GLU A 267 -17.72 9.09 -2.64
N ARG A 268 -18.18 8.88 -3.89
CA ARG A 268 -17.30 8.90 -5.05
C ARG A 268 -16.71 10.29 -5.32
N ALA A 269 -17.52 11.35 -5.17
CA ALA A 269 -17.02 12.73 -5.26
C ALA A 269 -15.93 13.02 -4.21
N LYS A 270 -16.07 12.50 -3.00
CA LYS A 270 -15.04 12.61 -1.98
C LYS A 270 -13.73 11.93 -2.41
N ARG A 271 -13.78 10.71 -2.95
CA ARG A 271 -12.60 10.02 -3.47
C ARG A 271 -11.93 10.77 -4.62
N LEU A 272 -12.71 11.34 -5.53
CA LEU A 272 -12.15 12.18 -6.60
C LEU A 272 -11.39 13.38 -6.03
N ALA A 273 -11.95 14.06 -5.02
CA ALA A 273 -11.27 15.17 -4.35
C ALA A 273 -9.98 14.74 -3.65
N GLU A 274 -9.94 13.54 -3.05
CA GLU A 274 -8.72 12.95 -2.47
C GLU A 274 -7.68 12.66 -3.56
N SER A 275 -8.10 12.15 -4.73
CA SER A 275 -7.21 11.96 -5.89
C SER A 275 -6.66 13.28 -6.43
N GLU A 276 -7.46 14.34 -6.45
CA GLU A 276 -6.99 15.68 -6.83
C GLU A 276 -5.94 16.21 -5.85
N ALA A 277 -6.18 16.08 -4.56
CA ALA A 277 -5.23 16.50 -3.54
C ALA A 277 -3.88 15.75 -3.66
N VAL A 278 -3.89 14.48 -4.03
CA VAL A 278 -2.68 13.70 -4.31
C VAL A 278 -1.97 14.23 -5.56
N ARG A 279 -2.70 14.56 -6.64
CA ARG A 279 -2.12 15.10 -7.88
C ARG A 279 -1.44 16.46 -7.66
N ASP A 280 -2.04 17.30 -6.83
CA ASP A 280 -1.50 18.62 -6.53
C ASP A 280 -0.25 18.59 -5.64
N ALA A 281 -0.12 17.56 -4.80
CA ALA A 281 0.93 17.47 -3.79
C ALA A 281 2.11 16.57 -4.19
N ALA A 282 1.91 15.56 -5.05
CA ALA A 282 2.92 14.56 -5.35
C ALA A 282 3.75 14.94 -6.59
N PRO A 283 5.08 14.66 -6.60
CA PRO A 283 5.94 14.90 -7.76
C PRO A 283 5.62 13.93 -8.92
N ALA A 284 5.93 14.35 -10.15
CA ALA A 284 5.63 13.61 -11.38
C ALA A 284 6.07 12.13 -11.37
N PRO A 285 7.24 11.73 -10.84
CA PRO A 285 7.60 10.31 -10.75
C PRO A 285 6.68 9.48 -9.86
N VAL A 286 6.12 10.06 -8.81
CA VAL A 286 5.15 9.39 -7.92
C VAL A 286 3.81 9.24 -8.65
N LEU A 287 3.35 10.29 -9.32
CA LEU A 287 2.13 10.27 -10.12
C LEU A 287 2.19 9.30 -11.29
N ALA A 288 3.34 9.16 -11.95
CA ALA A 288 3.56 8.17 -13.00
C ALA A 288 3.42 6.72 -12.47
N ARG A 289 3.86 6.46 -11.25
CA ARG A 289 3.67 5.16 -10.59
C ARG A 289 2.23 4.94 -10.18
N ARG A 290 1.55 5.98 -9.69
CA ARG A 290 0.10 5.94 -9.47
C ARG A 290 -0.62 5.56 -10.78
N ALA A 291 -0.29 6.21 -11.88
CA ALA A 291 -0.85 5.90 -13.21
C ALA A 291 -0.64 4.42 -13.59
N THR A 292 0.55 3.87 -13.32
CA THR A 292 0.86 2.46 -13.58
C THR A 292 -0.03 1.53 -12.75
N PHE A 293 -0.21 1.83 -11.45
CA PHE A 293 -1.11 1.06 -10.59
C PHE A 293 -2.56 1.16 -11.07
N THR A 294 -3.06 2.37 -11.31
CA THR A 294 -4.46 2.60 -11.70
C THR A 294 -4.82 1.97 -13.04
N ALA A 295 -3.84 1.77 -13.93
CA ALA A 295 -4.01 1.05 -15.18
C ALA A 295 -4.05 -0.49 -15.02
N SER A 296 -3.58 -1.03 -13.89
CA SER A 296 -3.61 -2.47 -13.61
C SER A 296 -5.04 -2.98 -13.33
N ALA A 297 -5.25 -4.30 -13.41
CA ALA A 297 -6.54 -4.90 -13.08
C ALA A 297 -6.94 -4.66 -11.62
N SER A 298 -5.97 -4.72 -10.68
CA SER A 298 -6.20 -4.42 -9.26
C SER A 298 -6.55 -2.94 -9.05
N GLY A 299 -5.81 -2.02 -9.69
CA GLY A 299 -6.03 -0.58 -9.57
C GLY A 299 -7.36 -0.14 -10.19
N LYS A 300 -7.72 -0.69 -11.35
CA LYS A 300 -9.04 -0.44 -11.95
C LYS A 300 -10.17 -0.87 -11.02
N ALA A 301 -10.10 -2.06 -10.43
CA ALA A 301 -11.11 -2.53 -9.49
C ALA A 301 -11.17 -1.66 -8.22
N ALA A 302 -10.03 -1.21 -7.70
CA ALA A 302 -9.97 -0.36 -6.51
C ALA A 302 -10.52 1.06 -6.76
N LEU A 303 -10.18 1.66 -7.90
CA LEU A 303 -10.57 3.03 -8.24
C LEU A 303 -11.95 3.15 -8.87
N LEU A 304 -12.24 2.30 -9.85
CA LEU A 304 -13.52 2.35 -10.55
C LEU A 304 -14.62 1.84 -9.62
N GLY A 305 -14.34 0.79 -8.85
CA GLY A 305 -15.34 0.10 -8.07
C GLY A 305 -16.51 -0.29 -8.96
N ASP A 306 -17.61 -0.64 -8.35
CA ASP A 306 -18.87 -0.80 -9.04
C ASP A 306 -19.46 0.60 -9.35
N ARG A 307 -20.03 0.82 -10.55
CA ARG A 307 -20.78 2.02 -10.97
C ARG A 307 -19.98 3.18 -11.56
N GLU A 308 -18.86 2.93 -12.21
CA GLU A 308 -18.28 3.87 -13.16
C GLU A 308 -19.00 3.70 -14.52
N LEU A 309 -19.76 4.71 -14.90
CA LEU A 309 -20.75 4.66 -15.98
C LEU A 309 -20.13 4.31 -17.34
N VAL A 310 -19.03 4.98 -17.69
CA VAL A 310 -18.42 4.82 -19.02
C VAL A 310 -17.85 3.42 -19.19
N VAL A 311 -17.21 2.89 -18.16
CA VAL A 311 -16.62 1.54 -18.20
C VAL A 311 -17.69 0.47 -18.19
N GLU A 312 -18.72 0.58 -17.35
CA GLU A 312 -19.76 -0.45 -17.25
C GLU A 312 -20.62 -0.50 -18.51
N VAL A 313 -20.95 0.65 -19.09
CA VAL A 313 -21.68 0.71 -20.37
C VAL A 313 -20.81 0.16 -21.52
N SER A 314 -19.53 0.54 -21.57
CA SER A 314 -18.62 0.07 -22.64
C SER A 314 -18.37 -1.44 -22.57
N ASN A 315 -18.40 -2.02 -21.37
CA ASN A 315 -18.26 -3.47 -21.15
C ASN A 315 -19.60 -4.23 -21.29
N GLY A 316 -20.72 -3.53 -21.54
CA GLY A 316 -22.05 -4.13 -21.64
C GLY A 316 -22.59 -4.66 -20.31
N ALA A 317 -22.01 -4.25 -19.19
CA ALA A 317 -22.47 -4.63 -17.85
C ALA A 317 -23.78 -3.93 -17.46
N VAL A 318 -23.99 -2.71 -17.96
CA VAL A 318 -25.18 -1.90 -17.71
C VAL A 318 -25.58 -1.19 -19.01
N SER A 319 -26.91 -1.09 -19.25
CA SER A 319 -27.46 -0.21 -20.30
C SER A 319 -27.83 1.15 -19.71
N LEU A 320 -27.60 2.23 -20.45
CA LEU A 320 -28.06 3.56 -20.04
C LEU A 320 -29.58 3.63 -19.82
N ASP A 321 -30.33 2.85 -20.60
CA ASP A 321 -31.79 2.80 -20.50
C ASP A 321 -32.28 2.12 -19.21
N ASP A 322 -31.45 1.32 -18.56
CA ASP A 322 -31.75 0.63 -17.31
C ASP A 322 -31.45 1.47 -16.06
N ILE A 323 -30.80 2.63 -16.23
CA ILE A 323 -30.45 3.52 -15.12
C ILE A 323 -31.54 4.56 -14.96
N ALA A 324 -32.10 4.67 -13.75
CA ALA A 324 -33.07 5.71 -13.43
C ALA A 324 -32.44 7.11 -13.66
N PRO A 325 -33.15 8.06 -14.29
CA PRO A 325 -32.62 9.38 -14.63
C PRO A 325 -32.01 10.14 -13.43
N GLU A 326 -32.60 9.98 -12.25
CA GLU A 326 -32.12 10.58 -10.99
C GLU A 326 -30.82 9.96 -10.45
N ALA A 327 -30.47 8.77 -10.94
CA ALA A 327 -29.22 8.07 -10.58
C ALA A 327 -28.06 8.39 -11.53
N LEU A 328 -28.31 9.07 -12.64
CA LEU A 328 -27.28 9.54 -13.57
C LEU A 328 -26.45 10.70 -12.95
N PRO A 329 -25.21 10.91 -13.44
CA PRO A 329 -24.33 11.98 -12.96
C PRO A 329 -24.96 13.37 -13.04
#